data_49dc444e809831f4edb97ba8edeb1b3f
#
_entry.id   49dc444e809831f4edb97ba8edeb1b3f
#
_cell.length_a   1.000
_cell.length_b   1.000
_cell.length_c   1.000
_cell.angle_alpha   90.00
_cell.angle_beta   90.00
_cell.angle_gamma   90.00
#
_symmetry.space_group_name_H-M   'P 1'
#
loop_
_entity.id
_entity.type
_entity.pdbx_description
1 polymer ?
#
loop_
_entity_poly.entity_id
_entity_poly.type
_entity_poly.pdbx_seq_one_letter_code
_entity_poly.pdbx_strand_id
1 'polypeptide(L)'
;VSLGWHAIGGLGGNDTLGAMVAEGKGMNVIAPTWFSLNDNEGSFRSFGSAQYVQQAHGYGLEVWGVWDNFNYKNETGSNIDSYTVLSATSKRQRLVQGIISTAQSLGLDGINIDFEGLTEDVGVHYIQFLRELSVECRKNSLVLSIDNYVPFHFNEYYRLDIQGEIADYVIIMGYDEHWHGSKDPGSVASIDYVSNGLEKTLEQVPAN
;
A
#
# COMPACT_ATOMS: atom_id res chain seq x y z
N VAL A 1 -11.43 -5.65 -10.64
CA VAL A 1 -11.13 -5.88 -9.22
C VAL A 1 -11.99 -4.94 -8.38
N SER A 2 -12.58 -5.47 -7.29
CA SER A 2 -13.29 -4.70 -6.26
C SER A 2 -12.56 -4.96 -4.94
N LEU A 3 -11.74 -3.98 -4.54
CA LEU A 3 -10.88 -4.07 -3.36
C LEU A 3 -11.47 -3.26 -2.21
N GLY A 4 -11.38 -3.80 -0.98
CA GLY A 4 -11.67 -3.09 0.24
C GLY A 4 -10.48 -3.10 1.20
N TRP A 5 -10.03 -1.93 1.67
CA TRP A 5 -9.07 -1.86 2.76
C TRP A 5 -9.75 -2.22 4.08
N HIS A 6 -9.09 -3.08 4.85
CA HIS A 6 -9.54 -3.46 6.19
C HIS A 6 -8.58 -2.90 7.23
N ALA A 7 -8.98 -1.86 7.92
CA ALA A 7 -8.16 -1.19 8.93
C ALA A 7 -7.93 -2.11 10.14
N ILE A 8 -6.69 -2.56 10.34
CA ILE A 8 -6.26 -3.46 11.41
C ILE A 8 -5.29 -2.72 12.34
N GLY A 9 -5.79 -2.24 13.48
CA GLY A 9 -4.98 -1.51 14.46
C GLY A 9 -4.23 -2.41 15.48
N GLY A 10 -4.38 -3.72 15.39
CA GLY A 10 -3.76 -4.70 16.29
C GLY A 10 -4.26 -6.11 16.01
N LEU A 11 -3.68 -7.12 16.66
CA LEU A 11 -4.00 -8.53 16.41
C LEU A 11 -5.50 -8.86 16.53
N GLY A 12 -6.21 -8.25 17.48
CA GLY A 12 -7.66 -8.44 17.66
C GLY A 12 -8.51 -7.87 16.52
N GLY A 13 -7.97 -6.98 15.70
CA GLY A 13 -8.65 -6.49 14.49
C GLY A 13 -8.93 -7.59 13.46
N ASN A 14 -8.13 -8.64 13.46
CA ASN A 14 -8.33 -9.79 12.57
C ASN A 14 -9.68 -10.50 12.78
N ASP A 15 -10.26 -10.43 13.97
CA ASP A 15 -11.53 -11.06 14.30
C ASP A 15 -12.74 -10.35 13.64
N THR A 16 -12.53 -9.16 13.07
CA THR A 16 -13.61 -8.37 12.44
C THR A 16 -13.83 -8.68 10.96
N LEU A 17 -13.07 -9.63 10.37
CA LEU A 17 -13.21 -10.02 8.96
C LEU A 17 -14.66 -10.35 8.56
N GLY A 18 -15.35 -11.16 9.38
CA GLY A 18 -16.73 -11.56 9.08
C GLY A 18 -17.68 -10.38 8.99
N ALA A 19 -17.53 -9.35 9.85
CA ALA A 19 -18.30 -8.13 9.78
C ALA A 19 -17.97 -7.32 8.50
N MET A 20 -16.69 -7.18 8.17
CA MET A 20 -16.24 -6.49 6.97
C MET A 20 -16.81 -7.13 5.69
N VAL A 21 -16.82 -8.46 5.61
CA VAL A 21 -17.38 -9.19 4.46
C VAL A 21 -18.89 -9.04 4.37
N ALA A 22 -19.59 -9.03 5.50
CA ALA A 22 -21.05 -8.84 5.53
C ALA A 22 -21.48 -7.46 5.02
N GLU A 23 -20.69 -6.42 5.31
CA GLU A 23 -20.92 -5.04 4.88
C GLU A 23 -20.43 -4.78 3.43
N GLY A 24 -19.29 -5.35 3.07
CA GLY A 24 -18.57 -5.13 1.80
C GLY A 24 -19.05 -6.00 0.66
N LYS A 25 -20.33 -5.91 0.29
CA LYS A 25 -20.91 -6.71 -0.81
C LYS A 25 -20.22 -6.46 -2.15
N GLY A 26 -19.83 -7.54 -2.83
CA GLY A 26 -19.24 -7.50 -4.16
C GLY A 26 -17.73 -7.27 -4.18
N MET A 27 -17.05 -7.25 -3.04
CA MET A 27 -15.59 -7.33 -2.99
C MET A 27 -15.12 -8.70 -3.49
N ASN A 28 -13.98 -8.69 -4.16
CA ASN A 28 -13.23 -9.92 -4.50
C ASN A 28 -11.78 -9.86 -3.99
N VAL A 29 -11.36 -8.72 -3.47
CA VAL A 29 -10.07 -8.52 -2.80
C VAL A 29 -10.27 -7.81 -1.48
N ILE A 30 -9.59 -8.29 -0.43
CA ILE A 30 -9.49 -7.59 0.85
C ILE A 30 -8.04 -7.26 1.14
N ALA A 31 -7.78 -6.00 1.52
CA ALA A 31 -6.44 -5.50 1.78
C ALA A 31 -6.30 -5.08 3.27
N PRO A 32 -5.88 -5.98 4.16
CA PRO A 32 -5.71 -5.65 5.58
C PRO A 32 -4.44 -4.83 5.82
N THR A 33 -4.56 -3.76 6.62
CA THR A 33 -3.46 -2.86 6.98
C THR A 33 -2.58 -3.48 8.07
N TRP A 34 -1.79 -4.48 7.72
CA TRP A 34 -1.10 -5.33 8.68
C TRP A 34 0.33 -4.92 8.98
N PHE A 35 1.01 -4.30 8.02
CA PHE A 35 2.45 -4.19 8.08
C PHE A 35 2.89 -2.74 7.98
N SER A 36 3.66 -2.28 8.97
CA SER A 36 4.21 -0.92 8.99
C SER A 36 5.71 -0.97 9.16
N LEU A 37 6.45 -0.18 8.36
CA LEU A 37 7.89 -0.01 8.53
C LEU A 37 8.20 0.30 10.01
N ASN A 38 9.16 -0.42 10.62
CA ASN A 38 9.34 -0.39 12.08
C ASN A 38 10.74 0.08 12.53
N ASP A 39 11.68 0.18 11.63
CA ASP A 39 13.03 0.68 11.91
C ASP A 39 13.71 1.24 10.65
N ASN A 40 14.93 1.74 10.83
CA ASN A 40 15.75 2.25 9.74
C ASN A 40 16.64 1.18 9.09
N GLU A 41 16.35 -0.11 9.34
CA GLU A 41 17.08 -1.25 8.78
C GLU A 41 16.24 -2.07 7.78
N GLY A 42 14.99 -1.68 7.56
CA GLY A 42 14.09 -2.34 6.63
C GLY A 42 13.25 -3.47 7.24
N SER A 43 13.09 -3.49 8.56
CA SER A 43 12.11 -4.36 9.24
C SER A 43 10.75 -3.69 9.30
N PHE A 44 9.71 -4.49 9.52
CA PHE A 44 8.35 -4.00 9.68
C PHE A 44 7.63 -4.73 10.82
N ARG A 45 6.71 -4.02 11.48
CA ARG A 45 5.75 -4.61 12.43
C ARG A 45 4.70 -5.38 11.65
N SER A 46 4.18 -6.46 12.21
CA SER A 46 3.18 -7.32 11.58
C SER A 46 2.01 -7.62 12.51
N PHE A 47 0.80 -7.51 11.98
CA PHE A 47 -0.45 -8.05 12.55
C PHE A 47 -1.01 -9.18 11.67
N GLY A 48 -0.24 -9.68 10.70
CA GLY A 48 -0.64 -10.71 9.76
C GLY A 48 -1.08 -12.01 10.42
N SER A 49 -2.12 -12.63 9.87
CA SER A 49 -2.74 -13.84 10.37
C SER A 49 -3.05 -14.82 9.24
N ALA A 50 -2.40 -15.98 9.27
CA ALA A 50 -2.70 -17.06 8.32
C ALA A 50 -4.14 -17.59 8.48
N GLN A 51 -4.70 -17.55 9.70
CA GLN A 51 -6.09 -17.91 9.93
C GLN A 51 -7.05 -16.93 9.23
N TYR A 52 -6.75 -15.63 9.28
CA TYR A 52 -7.52 -14.63 8.54
C TYR A 52 -7.48 -14.90 7.03
N VAL A 53 -6.30 -15.16 6.47
CA VAL A 53 -6.15 -15.47 5.04
C VAL A 53 -6.98 -16.68 4.67
N GLN A 54 -6.91 -17.76 5.43
CA GLN A 54 -7.72 -18.97 5.21
C GLN A 54 -9.22 -18.67 5.26
N GLN A 55 -9.67 -17.85 6.20
CA GLN A 55 -11.08 -17.45 6.29
C GLN A 55 -11.50 -16.58 5.11
N ALA A 56 -10.68 -15.62 4.68
CA ALA A 56 -10.95 -14.77 3.52
C ALA A 56 -11.06 -15.60 2.23
N HIS A 57 -10.16 -16.57 2.03
CA HIS A 57 -10.25 -17.53 0.93
C HIS A 57 -11.54 -18.36 1.00
N GLY A 58 -12.00 -18.71 2.21
CA GLY A 58 -13.30 -19.38 2.42
C GLY A 58 -14.50 -18.54 2.01
N TYR A 59 -14.36 -17.21 2.01
CA TYR A 59 -15.35 -16.27 1.47
C TYR A 59 -15.17 -15.98 -0.04
N GLY A 60 -14.17 -16.58 -0.68
CA GLY A 60 -13.85 -16.36 -2.09
C GLY A 60 -13.11 -15.03 -2.35
N LEU A 61 -12.43 -14.47 -1.34
CA LEU A 61 -11.66 -13.24 -1.44
C LEU A 61 -10.17 -13.55 -1.61
N GLU A 62 -9.50 -12.83 -2.48
CA GLU A 62 -8.03 -12.69 -2.43
C GLU A 62 -7.62 -11.77 -1.28
N VAL A 63 -6.44 -12.00 -0.72
CA VAL A 63 -5.87 -11.18 0.37
C VAL A 63 -4.59 -10.51 -0.10
N TRP A 64 -4.62 -9.18 -0.25
CA TRP A 64 -3.45 -8.37 -0.55
C TRP A 64 -3.02 -7.62 0.70
N GLY A 65 -1.94 -8.06 1.36
CA GLY A 65 -1.46 -7.42 2.58
C GLY A 65 -0.95 -6.01 2.30
N VAL A 66 -1.32 -5.04 3.16
CA VAL A 66 -0.87 -3.65 3.05
C VAL A 66 0.43 -3.47 3.83
N TRP A 67 1.44 -2.90 3.18
CA TRP A 67 2.68 -2.40 3.78
C TRP A 67 2.71 -0.88 3.69
N ASP A 68 2.83 -0.21 4.84
CA ASP A 68 2.88 1.24 4.96
C ASP A 68 4.15 1.75 5.67
N ASN A 69 4.34 3.07 5.69
CA ASN A 69 5.41 3.77 6.39
C ASN A 69 4.89 4.69 7.51
N PHE A 70 3.72 4.39 8.09
CA PHE A 70 3.04 5.29 9.04
C PHE A 70 3.61 5.27 10.46
N ASN A 71 4.51 4.35 10.79
CA ASN A 71 5.24 4.42 12.05
C ASN A 71 6.36 5.46 11.95
N TYR A 72 6.19 6.59 12.60
CA TYR A 72 7.21 7.65 12.65
C TYR A 72 8.29 7.40 13.69
N LYS A 73 8.07 6.48 14.63
CA LYS A 73 9.02 6.14 15.69
C LYS A 73 9.00 4.64 15.95
N ASN A 74 10.18 4.08 16.18
CA ASN A 74 10.32 2.71 16.66
C ASN A 74 10.01 2.60 18.17
N GLU A 75 10.06 1.38 18.70
CA GLU A 75 9.81 1.10 20.11
C GLU A 75 10.77 1.83 21.08
N THR A 76 11.97 2.19 20.62
CA THR A 76 12.94 2.96 21.41
C THR A 76 12.76 4.47 21.29
N GLY A 77 11.76 4.93 20.54
CA GLY A 77 11.48 6.36 20.31
C GLY A 77 12.33 7.03 19.23
N SER A 78 13.17 6.25 18.52
CA SER A 78 13.97 6.78 17.40
C SER A 78 13.08 6.99 16.17
N ASN A 79 13.33 8.07 15.44
CA ASN A 79 12.59 8.35 14.20
C ASN A 79 12.87 7.27 13.15
N ILE A 80 11.80 6.85 12.48
CA ILE A 80 11.85 6.00 11.30
C ILE A 80 11.80 6.92 10.08
N ASP A 81 12.72 6.71 9.16
CA ASP A 81 12.92 7.55 8.00
C ASP A 81 12.98 6.70 6.72
N SER A 82 12.01 6.91 5.83
CA SER A 82 11.91 6.20 4.57
C SER A 82 13.13 6.40 3.67
N TYR A 83 13.75 7.60 3.68
CA TYR A 83 14.99 7.84 2.93
C TYR A 83 16.11 6.92 3.40
N THR A 84 16.33 6.82 4.70
CA THR A 84 17.38 5.99 5.30
C THR A 84 17.22 4.50 4.94
N VAL A 85 15.99 4.01 4.83
CA VAL A 85 15.72 2.62 4.43
C VAL A 85 15.86 2.45 2.92
N LEU A 86 15.21 3.31 2.14
CA LEU A 86 15.08 3.10 0.70
C LEU A 86 16.33 3.50 -0.09
N SER A 87 17.17 4.43 0.39
CA SER A 87 18.41 4.83 -0.27
C SER A 87 19.52 3.77 -0.19
N ALA A 88 19.51 2.93 0.85
CA ALA A 88 20.52 1.90 1.06
C ALA A 88 20.12 0.56 0.45
N THR A 89 20.90 0.05 -0.52
CA THR A 89 20.60 -1.20 -1.23
C THR A 89 20.39 -2.39 -0.29
N SER A 90 21.24 -2.56 0.73
CA SER A 90 21.13 -3.68 1.68
C SER A 90 19.82 -3.62 2.50
N LYS A 91 19.36 -2.42 2.85
CA LYS A 91 18.13 -2.21 3.61
C LYS A 91 16.90 -2.43 2.73
N ARG A 92 16.90 -1.92 1.50
CA ARG A 92 15.84 -2.21 0.52
C ARG A 92 15.72 -3.71 0.26
N GLN A 93 16.84 -4.41 0.04
CA GLN A 93 16.84 -5.86 -0.16
C GLN A 93 16.28 -6.61 1.04
N ARG A 94 16.62 -6.19 2.26
CA ARG A 94 16.05 -6.78 3.48
C ARG A 94 14.54 -6.57 3.54
N LEU A 95 14.06 -5.35 3.25
CA LEU A 95 12.64 -5.03 3.21
C LEU A 95 11.92 -5.89 2.17
N VAL A 96 12.41 -5.94 0.93
CA VAL A 96 11.83 -6.75 -0.14
C VAL A 96 11.78 -8.24 0.24
N GLN A 97 12.88 -8.80 0.73
CA GLN A 97 12.94 -10.20 1.17
C GLN A 97 11.96 -10.46 2.32
N GLY A 98 11.88 -9.54 3.28
CA GLY A 98 10.93 -9.63 4.39
C GLY A 98 9.47 -9.64 3.91
N ILE A 99 9.12 -8.75 2.99
CA ILE A 99 7.79 -8.67 2.37
C ILE A 99 7.43 -10.00 1.71
N ILE A 100 8.28 -10.49 0.81
CA ILE A 100 8.04 -11.73 0.06
C ILE A 100 7.94 -12.95 0.98
N SER A 101 8.88 -13.11 1.91
CA SER A 101 8.85 -14.25 2.84
C SER A 101 7.61 -14.23 3.74
N THR A 102 7.17 -13.05 4.16
CA THR A 102 5.95 -12.89 4.95
C THR A 102 4.70 -13.22 4.12
N ALA A 103 4.61 -12.70 2.90
CA ALA A 103 3.51 -13.00 1.99
C ALA A 103 3.37 -14.50 1.75
N GLN A 104 4.46 -15.17 1.46
CA GLN A 104 4.49 -16.63 1.28
C GLN A 104 4.09 -17.40 2.55
N SER A 105 4.61 -17.01 3.70
CA SER A 105 4.34 -17.69 4.98
C SER A 105 2.89 -17.60 5.42
N LEU A 106 2.22 -16.48 5.08
CA LEU A 106 0.81 -16.24 5.38
C LEU A 106 -0.13 -16.77 4.29
N GLY A 107 0.37 -17.07 3.09
CA GLY A 107 -0.43 -17.48 1.94
C GLY A 107 -1.19 -16.32 1.30
N LEU A 108 -0.59 -15.12 1.24
CA LEU A 108 -1.17 -13.95 0.58
C LEU A 108 -1.22 -14.15 -0.94
N ASP A 109 -2.21 -13.55 -1.59
CA ASP A 109 -2.36 -13.51 -3.05
C ASP A 109 -1.66 -12.31 -3.66
N GLY A 110 -1.48 -11.23 -2.87
CA GLY A 110 -0.85 -10.01 -3.34
C GLY A 110 -0.28 -9.14 -2.22
N ILE A 111 0.38 -8.09 -2.66
CA ILE A 111 1.02 -7.06 -1.85
C ILE A 111 0.45 -5.71 -2.28
N ASN A 112 0.05 -4.91 -1.31
CA ASN A 112 -0.37 -3.53 -1.51
C ASN A 112 0.62 -2.61 -0.80
N ILE A 113 1.23 -1.68 -1.52
CA ILE A 113 2.20 -0.72 -0.98
C ILE A 113 1.53 0.64 -0.82
N ASP A 114 1.49 1.11 0.41
CA ASP A 114 0.89 2.38 0.82
C ASP A 114 1.93 3.26 1.54
N PHE A 115 2.94 3.72 0.77
CA PHE A 115 3.99 4.61 1.28
C PHE A 115 3.63 6.06 0.99
N GLU A 116 3.29 6.78 2.04
CA GLU A 116 2.84 8.16 1.96
C GLU A 116 3.86 9.16 2.54
N GLY A 117 3.61 10.45 2.27
CA GLY A 117 4.40 11.54 2.83
C GLY A 117 5.88 11.52 2.43
N LEU A 118 6.22 10.83 1.33
CA LEU A 118 7.57 10.82 0.81
C LEU A 118 7.96 12.21 0.29
N THR A 119 9.24 12.51 0.33
CA THR A 119 9.83 13.74 -0.20
C THR A 119 10.49 13.48 -1.57
N GLU A 120 10.79 14.54 -2.31
CA GLU A 120 11.35 14.42 -3.66
C GLU A 120 12.67 13.63 -3.70
N ASP A 121 13.52 13.80 -2.69
CA ASP A 121 14.79 13.08 -2.56
C ASP A 121 14.60 11.57 -2.31
N VAL A 122 13.47 11.16 -1.78
CA VAL A 122 13.10 9.74 -1.60
C VAL A 122 12.58 9.12 -2.90
N GLY A 123 11.99 9.90 -3.80
CA GLY A 123 11.27 9.42 -4.97
C GLY A 123 12.05 8.43 -5.82
N VAL A 124 13.31 8.72 -6.16
CA VAL A 124 14.15 7.82 -6.96
C VAL A 124 14.42 6.48 -6.26
N HIS A 125 14.57 6.49 -4.94
CA HIS A 125 14.81 5.30 -4.13
C HIS A 125 13.53 4.48 -3.93
N TYR A 126 12.38 5.16 -3.83
CA TYR A 126 11.07 4.52 -3.80
C TYR A 126 10.79 3.76 -5.09
N ILE A 127 11.01 4.38 -6.23
CA ILE A 127 10.87 3.70 -7.53
C ILE A 127 11.83 2.51 -7.66
N GLN A 128 13.06 2.63 -7.17
CA GLN A 128 13.99 1.50 -7.16
C GLN A 128 13.49 0.35 -6.26
N PHE A 129 12.95 0.66 -5.08
CA PHE A 129 12.29 -0.31 -4.20
C PHE A 129 11.15 -1.03 -4.92
N LEU A 130 10.26 -0.28 -5.56
CA LEU A 130 9.12 -0.86 -6.29
C LEU A 130 9.56 -1.76 -7.45
N ARG A 131 10.63 -1.39 -8.19
CA ARG A 131 11.21 -2.25 -9.24
C ARG A 131 11.75 -3.56 -8.67
N GLU A 132 12.52 -3.48 -7.59
CA GLU A 132 13.06 -4.67 -6.93
C GLU A 132 11.93 -5.57 -6.42
N LEU A 133 10.90 -4.99 -5.79
CA LEU A 133 9.73 -5.72 -5.29
C LEU A 133 8.92 -6.35 -6.43
N SER A 134 8.69 -5.63 -7.54
CA SER A 134 7.89 -6.15 -8.67
C SER A 134 8.52 -7.38 -9.32
N VAL A 135 9.86 -7.43 -9.39
CA VAL A 135 10.57 -8.61 -9.89
C VAL A 135 10.33 -9.81 -8.99
N GLU A 136 10.40 -9.62 -7.68
CA GLU A 136 10.17 -10.71 -6.72
C GLU A 136 8.69 -11.12 -6.65
N CYS A 137 7.75 -10.17 -6.76
CA CYS A 137 6.32 -10.50 -6.85
C CYS A 137 6.03 -11.42 -8.04
N ARG A 138 6.54 -11.10 -9.24
CA ARG A 138 6.35 -11.93 -10.44
C ARG A 138 6.94 -13.33 -10.28
N LYS A 139 8.15 -13.47 -9.69
CA LYS A 139 8.77 -14.76 -9.43
C LYS A 139 7.94 -15.65 -8.49
N ASN A 140 7.17 -15.04 -7.61
CA ASN A 140 6.39 -15.72 -6.59
C ASN A 140 4.88 -15.72 -6.88
N SER A 141 4.45 -15.30 -8.08
CA SER A 141 3.04 -15.22 -8.50
C SER A 141 2.18 -14.39 -7.54
N LEU A 142 2.73 -13.30 -7.01
CA LEU A 142 2.05 -12.34 -6.16
C LEU A 142 1.63 -11.12 -6.97
N VAL A 143 0.41 -10.66 -6.78
CA VAL A 143 -0.06 -9.37 -7.30
C VAL A 143 0.68 -8.24 -6.60
N LEU A 144 1.08 -7.20 -7.34
CA LEU A 144 1.60 -5.95 -6.80
C LEU A 144 0.65 -4.81 -7.10
N SER A 145 0.08 -4.20 -6.06
CA SER A 145 -0.68 -2.96 -6.13
C SER A 145 0.00 -1.84 -5.35
N ILE A 146 -0.17 -0.61 -5.80
CA ILE A 146 0.50 0.56 -5.22
C ILE A 146 -0.52 1.68 -5.05
N ASP A 147 -0.67 2.18 -3.83
CA ASP A 147 -1.54 3.28 -3.49
C ASP A 147 -0.85 4.61 -3.73
N ASN A 148 -1.56 5.57 -4.29
CA ASN A 148 -1.05 6.88 -4.65
C ASN A 148 -2.04 7.98 -4.36
N TYR A 149 -1.54 9.15 -4.04
CA TYR A 149 -2.34 10.39 -4.06
C TYR A 149 -2.84 10.69 -5.48
N VAL A 150 -3.90 11.47 -5.58
CA VAL A 150 -4.26 12.13 -6.84
C VAL A 150 -3.04 12.89 -7.38
N PRO A 151 -2.70 12.78 -8.69
CA PRO A 151 -1.52 13.43 -9.25
C PRO A 151 -1.60 14.95 -9.22
N PHE A 152 -0.55 15.57 -8.66
CA PHE A 152 -0.30 17.01 -8.65
C PHE A 152 1.17 17.27 -8.94
N HIS A 153 1.53 18.50 -9.33
CA HIS A 153 2.92 18.88 -9.60
C HIS A 153 3.88 18.64 -8.40
N PHE A 154 3.38 18.74 -7.18
CA PHE A 154 4.20 18.56 -5.99
C PHE A 154 4.46 17.11 -5.62
N ASN A 155 3.83 16.13 -6.29
CA ASN A 155 4.02 14.70 -6.04
C ASN A 155 4.45 13.90 -7.29
N GLU A 156 4.94 14.56 -8.34
CA GLU A 156 5.42 13.93 -9.59
C GLU A 156 6.57 12.93 -9.34
N TYR A 157 7.30 13.06 -8.26
CA TYR A 157 8.38 12.14 -7.88
C TYR A 157 7.89 10.74 -7.49
N TYR A 158 6.58 10.54 -7.30
CA TYR A 158 5.99 9.21 -7.19
C TYR A 158 6.03 8.43 -8.52
N ARG A 159 6.21 9.14 -9.66
CA ARG A 159 6.46 8.54 -10.97
C ARG A 159 5.43 7.47 -11.35
N LEU A 160 4.16 7.88 -11.42
CA LEU A 160 3.04 7.01 -11.84
C LEU A 160 3.29 6.37 -13.22
N ASP A 161 3.98 7.06 -14.12
CA ASP A 161 4.42 6.53 -15.40
C ASP A 161 5.24 5.24 -15.27
N ILE A 162 6.18 5.21 -14.34
CA ILE A 162 6.99 4.00 -14.07
C ILE A 162 6.19 2.96 -13.29
N GLN A 163 5.39 3.39 -12.33
CA GLN A 163 4.55 2.46 -11.58
C GLN A 163 3.60 1.68 -12.49
N GLY A 164 3.01 2.34 -13.49
CA GLY A 164 2.14 1.69 -14.49
C GLY A 164 2.82 0.62 -15.35
N GLU A 165 4.17 0.66 -15.45
CA GLU A 165 4.94 -0.37 -16.18
C GLU A 165 5.30 -1.58 -15.33
N ILE A 166 5.36 -1.42 -13.99
CA ILE A 166 5.94 -2.43 -13.09
C ILE A 166 4.93 -3.07 -12.13
N ALA A 167 3.84 -2.39 -11.82
CA ALA A 167 2.76 -2.90 -10.96
C ALA A 167 1.64 -3.54 -11.76
N ASP A 168 0.88 -4.42 -11.13
CA ASP A 168 -0.35 -4.98 -11.71
C ASP A 168 -1.52 -4.00 -11.55
N TYR A 169 -1.51 -3.20 -10.47
CA TYR A 169 -2.52 -2.17 -10.22
C TYR A 169 -1.88 -0.91 -9.63
N VAL A 170 -2.25 0.22 -10.19
CA VAL A 170 -2.01 1.56 -9.63
C VAL A 170 -3.33 2.07 -9.09
N ILE A 171 -3.41 2.27 -7.79
CA ILE A 171 -4.61 2.72 -7.10
C ILE A 171 -4.44 4.20 -6.77
N ILE A 172 -5.45 5.01 -7.02
CA ILE A 172 -5.47 6.41 -6.59
C ILE A 172 -6.44 6.61 -5.42
N MET A 173 -5.97 7.23 -4.38
CA MET A 173 -6.75 7.65 -3.22
C MET A 173 -7.51 8.94 -3.58
N GLY A 174 -8.66 8.78 -4.27
CA GLY A 174 -9.48 9.87 -4.77
C GLY A 174 -10.33 10.51 -3.66
N TYR A 175 -9.75 10.79 -2.49
CA TYR A 175 -10.37 11.37 -1.32
C TYR A 175 -9.42 12.36 -0.65
N ASP A 176 -9.81 12.93 0.50
CA ASP A 176 -9.11 13.99 1.22
C ASP A 176 -8.96 15.30 0.43
N GLU A 177 -9.89 15.57 -0.51
CA GLU A 177 -10.05 16.87 -1.15
C GLU A 177 -10.22 17.96 -0.09
N HIS A 178 -11.10 17.73 0.89
CA HIS A 178 -11.19 18.47 2.15
C HIS A 178 -11.13 17.47 3.32
N TRP A 179 -10.26 17.74 4.26
CA TRP A 179 -10.00 16.91 5.43
C TRP A 179 -10.06 17.76 6.72
N HIS A 180 -9.95 17.14 7.91
CA HIS A 180 -10.10 17.83 9.20
C HIS A 180 -9.13 19.01 9.42
N GLY A 181 -8.01 19.08 8.69
CA GLY A 181 -7.05 20.18 8.72
C GLY A 181 -7.23 21.24 7.62
N SER A 182 -8.21 21.08 6.74
CA SER A 182 -8.51 22.06 5.69
C SER A 182 -9.03 23.37 6.28
N LYS A 183 -8.63 24.51 5.67
CA LYS A 183 -9.11 25.83 6.08
C LYS A 183 -10.59 26.03 5.79
N ASP A 184 -11.04 25.49 4.65
CA ASP A 184 -12.41 25.61 4.19
C ASP A 184 -13.10 24.24 4.26
N PRO A 185 -14.34 24.17 4.77
CA PRO A 185 -15.11 22.93 4.75
C PRO A 185 -15.55 22.57 3.33
N GLY A 186 -15.60 21.27 3.02
CA GLY A 186 -16.01 20.81 1.71
C GLY A 186 -16.22 19.29 1.66
N SER A 187 -16.48 18.77 0.47
CA SER A 187 -16.57 17.31 0.25
C SER A 187 -15.21 16.65 0.47
N VAL A 188 -15.21 15.49 1.09
CA VAL A 188 -13.99 14.65 1.21
C VAL A 188 -13.56 14.12 -0.16
N ALA A 189 -14.53 13.88 -1.05
CA ALA A 189 -14.29 13.38 -2.40
C ALA A 189 -15.42 13.85 -3.32
N SER A 190 -15.27 15.02 -3.94
CA SER A 190 -16.23 15.46 -4.95
C SER A 190 -16.05 14.64 -6.24
N ILE A 191 -17.14 14.52 -7.02
CA ILE A 191 -17.06 13.79 -8.29
C ILE A 191 -16.04 14.42 -9.24
N ASP A 192 -15.93 15.75 -9.24
CA ASP A 192 -14.99 16.48 -10.08
C ASP A 192 -13.53 16.20 -9.65
N TYR A 193 -13.27 16.16 -8.34
CA TYR A 193 -11.96 15.82 -7.79
C TYR A 193 -11.53 14.41 -8.22
N VAL A 194 -12.42 13.43 -8.05
CA VAL A 194 -12.16 12.03 -8.42
C VAL A 194 -11.97 11.88 -9.93
N SER A 195 -12.85 12.49 -10.75
CA SER A 195 -12.77 12.44 -12.21
C SER A 195 -11.48 13.05 -12.72
N ASN A 196 -11.13 14.25 -12.25
CA ASN A 196 -9.88 14.93 -12.63
C ASN A 196 -8.65 14.12 -12.18
N GLY A 197 -8.70 13.50 -11.00
CA GLY A 197 -7.64 12.63 -10.50
C GLY A 197 -7.44 11.41 -11.40
N LEU A 198 -8.54 10.78 -11.83
CA LEU A 198 -8.50 9.64 -12.73
C LEU A 198 -7.96 10.05 -14.13
N GLU A 199 -8.43 11.15 -14.71
CA GLU A 199 -7.95 11.66 -16.00
C GLU A 199 -6.43 11.90 -15.98
N LYS A 200 -5.93 12.63 -14.98
CA LYS A 200 -4.48 12.88 -14.82
C LYS A 200 -3.67 11.59 -14.61
N THR A 201 -4.25 10.60 -13.95
CA THR A 201 -3.60 9.30 -13.76
C THR A 201 -3.49 8.57 -15.11
N LEU A 202 -4.57 8.55 -15.90
CA LEU A 202 -4.60 7.91 -17.21
C LEU A 202 -3.71 8.59 -18.27
N GLU A 203 -3.34 9.85 -18.08
CA GLU A 203 -2.32 10.51 -18.89
C GLU A 203 -0.92 9.88 -18.69
N GLN A 204 -0.66 9.28 -17.54
CA GLN A 204 0.64 8.71 -17.17
C GLN A 204 0.63 7.18 -17.15
N VAL A 205 -0.47 6.58 -16.75
CA VAL A 205 -0.65 5.12 -16.62
C VAL A 205 -1.61 4.64 -17.70
N PRO A 206 -1.14 3.82 -18.67
CA PRO A 206 -2.02 3.26 -19.69
C PRO A 206 -3.14 2.41 -19.04
N ALA A 207 -4.37 2.60 -19.51
CA ALA A 207 -5.46 1.70 -19.16
C ALA A 207 -5.28 0.40 -19.99
N ASN A 208 -5.01 -0.70 -19.32
CA ASN A 208 -4.87 -2.04 -19.91
C ASN A 208 -6.12 -2.87 -19.66
#